data_410675affb44aa0664bb3728b20eda21
#
_entry.id   410675affb44aa0664bb3728b20eda21
#
_cell.length_a   1.000
_cell.length_b   1.000
_cell.length_c   1.000
_cell.angle_alpha   90.00
_cell.angle_beta   90.00
_cell.angle_gamma   90.00
#
_symmetry.space_group_name_H-M   'P 1'
#
loop_
_entity.id
_entity.type
_entity.pdbx_description
1 polymer ?
#
loop_
_entity_poly.entity_id
_entity_poly.type
_entity_poly.pdbx_seq_one_letter_code
_entity_poly.pdbx_strand_id
1 'polypeptide(L)'
;MTRYRIVPERSRVWIDARSSLHPIHSSTDGLEGFVDMDASDRDGVTFAAPPAGKLSLPVDRLSSGNPLEDRELRKQVDAKRFPTIDGVLTALERVDGTTRYRVRGDLAFRGTSRSCEDEMSLEVVDERTVRLAGQSTFDVRDFGMEPPRLLFLRVEPEVAVRVEIIAEREALAT
;
A
#
# COMPACT_ATOMS: atom_id res chain seq x y z
N MET A 1 -10.11 17.99 11.42
CA MET A 1 -9.20 17.06 10.71
C MET A 1 -9.03 17.49 9.28
N THR A 2 -7.82 17.55 8.84
CA THR A 2 -7.45 17.97 7.49
C THR A 2 -7.22 16.75 6.63
N ARG A 3 -7.71 16.75 5.41
CA ARG A 3 -7.45 15.65 4.46
C ARG A 3 -6.12 15.83 3.75
N TYR A 4 -5.33 14.79 3.79
CA TYR A 4 -4.11 14.64 3.00
C TYR A 4 -4.34 13.60 1.92
N ARG A 5 -4.15 13.99 0.65
CA ARG A 5 -4.29 13.08 -0.50
C ARG A 5 -2.94 12.53 -0.90
N ILE A 6 -2.94 11.24 -1.20
CA ILE A 6 -1.77 10.58 -1.79
C ILE A 6 -1.49 11.22 -3.15
N VAL A 7 -0.22 11.53 -3.39
CA VAL A 7 0.28 12.02 -4.68
C VAL A 7 0.86 10.83 -5.44
N PRO A 8 0.13 10.27 -6.42
CA PRO A 8 0.52 9.01 -7.07
C PRO A 8 1.90 9.08 -7.72
N GLU A 9 2.24 10.20 -8.35
CA GLU A 9 3.50 10.39 -9.07
C GLU A 9 4.72 10.50 -8.14
N ARG A 10 4.48 10.75 -6.86
CA ARG A 10 5.51 10.86 -5.81
C ARG A 10 5.47 9.71 -4.82
N SER A 11 4.59 8.75 -5.05
CA SER A 11 4.41 7.57 -4.21
C SER A 11 4.75 6.31 -4.98
N ARG A 12 5.25 5.28 -4.30
CA ARG A 12 5.62 4.03 -4.95
C ARG A 12 5.37 2.83 -4.05
N VAL A 13 4.94 1.76 -4.68
CA VAL A 13 4.80 0.44 -4.06
C VAL A 13 5.75 -0.52 -4.77
N TRP A 14 6.53 -1.27 -4.00
CA TRP A 14 7.38 -2.36 -4.48
C TRP A 14 6.86 -3.67 -3.93
N ILE A 15 6.75 -4.65 -4.78
CA ILE A 15 6.35 -6.00 -4.43
C ILE A 15 7.44 -6.96 -4.88
N ASP A 16 8.06 -7.62 -3.91
CA ASP A 16 9.12 -8.57 -4.14
C ASP A 16 8.62 -9.98 -3.85
N ALA A 17 8.73 -10.83 -4.85
CA ALA A 17 8.39 -12.24 -4.77
C ALA A 17 9.62 -13.11 -5.08
N ARG A 18 9.63 -14.32 -4.58
CA ARG A 18 10.61 -15.34 -4.93
C ARG A 18 10.02 -16.34 -5.89
N SER A 19 10.81 -16.79 -6.84
CA SER A 19 10.43 -17.85 -7.75
C SER A 19 11.44 -18.99 -7.72
N SER A 20 11.11 -20.08 -8.42
CA SER A 20 11.98 -21.27 -8.52
C SER A 20 13.34 -21.01 -9.16
N LEU A 21 13.51 -19.92 -9.93
CA LEU A 21 14.74 -19.61 -10.64
C LEU A 21 15.39 -18.28 -10.19
N HIS A 22 14.59 -17.24 -9.96
CA HIS A 22 15.10 -15.91 -9.61
C HIS A 22 14.05 -15.10 -8.83
N PRO A 23 14.46 -14.06 -8.09
CA PRO A 23 13.52 -13.12 -7.49
C PRO A 23 12.78 -12.33 -8.58
N ILE A 24 11.53 -11.95 -8.28
CA ILE A 24 10.70 -11.10 -9.14
C ILE A 24 10.45 -9.80 -8.39
N HIS A 25 10.89 -8.69 -8.97
CA HIS A 25 10.71 -7.35 -8.42
C HIS A 25 9.71 -6.59 -9.26
N SER A 26 8.58 -6.24 -8.67
CA SER A 26 7.55 -5.41 -9.30
C SER A 26 7.43 -4.08 -8.60
N SER A 27 7.01 -3.05 -9.32
CA SER A 27 6.71 -1.76 -8.71
C SER A 27 5.59 -1.05 -9.45
N THR A 28 4.95 -0.09 -8.76
CA THR A 28 3.97 0.81 -9.35
C THR A 28 3.95 2.16 -8.64
N ASP A 29 3.56 3.18 -9.37
CA ASP A 29 3.33 4.55 -8.91
C ASP A 29 1.83 4.94 -8.89
N GLY A 30 0.95 4.00 -9.15
CA GLY A 30 -0.50 4.24 -9.27
C GLY A 30 -1.29 4.25 -7.95
N LEU A 31 -0.63 4.35 -6.79
CA LEU A 31 -1.32 4.37 -5.51
C LEU A 31 -2.11 5.66 -5.31
N GLU A 32 -3.40 5.52 -5.03
CA GLU A 32 -4.30 6.63 -4.75
C GLU A 32 -4.93 6.49 -3.36
N GLY A 33 -5.42 7.58 -2.81
CA GLY A 33 -6.14 7.56 -1.54
C GLY A 33 -5.98 8.82 -0.71
N PHE A 34 -6.33 8.72 0.56
CA PHE A 34 -6.26 9.82 1.51
C PHE A 34 -6.11 9.32 2.94
N VAL A 35 -5.66 10.22 3.80
CA VAL A 35 -5.73 10.08 5.26
C VAL A 35 -6.16 11.42 5.86
N ASP A 36 -7.06 11.36 6.84
CA ASP A 36 -7.49 12.53 7.58
C ASP A 36 -6.69 12.65 8.89
N MET A 37 -5.98 13.74 9.05
CA MET A 37 -5.11 14.01 10.20
C MET A 37 -4.85 15.49 10.37
N ASP A 38 -4.35 15.89 11.53
CA ASP A 38 -3.75 17.19 11.73
C ASP A 38 -2.25 17.02 11.97
N ALA A 39 -1.45 17.60 11.12
CA ALA A 39 0.00 17.53 11.17
C ALA A 39 0.60 18.89 11.57
N SER A 40 1.56 18.88 12.49
CA SER A 40 2.25 20.04 12.99
C SER A 40 3.72 19.69 13.21
N ASP A 41 4.61 20.60 12.84
CA ASP A 41 6.05 20.46 13.10
C ASP A 41 6.40 20.37 14.58
N ARG A 42 5.55 20.94 15.44
CA ARG A 42 5.79 21.03 16.89
C ARG A 42 5.18 19.87 17.67
N ASP A 43 3.95 19.51 17.32
CA ASP A 43 3.15 18.57 18.12
C ASP A 43 3.05 17.18 17.46
N GLY A 44 3.66 17.01 16.29
CA GLY A 44 3.58 15.78 15.52
C GLY A 44 2.25 15.65 14.80
N VAL A 45 1.76 14.42 14.71
CA VAL A 45 0.54 14.11 13.97
C VAL A 45 -0.52 13.59 14.91
N THR A 46 -1.74 14.08 14.74
CA THR A 46 -2.94 13.61 15.45
C THR A 46 -3.97 13.07 14.47
N PHE A 47 -4.71 12.06 14.90
CA PHE A 47 -5.74 11.40 14.11
C PHE A 47 -7.07 11.42 14.83
N ALA A 48 -8.16 11.35 14.06
CA ALA A 48 -9.49 11.11 14.63
C ALA A 48 -9.59 9.70 15.23
N ALA A 49 -10.55 9.48 16.11
CA ALA A 49 -10.86 8.18 16.65
C ALA A 49 -12.36 7.87 16.37
N PRO A 50 -12.67 6.97 15.44
CA PRO A 50 -11.76 6.16 14.62
C PRO A 50 -11.03 6.99 13.53
N PRO A 51 -9.85 6.56 13.11
CA PRO A 51 -9.13 7.25 12.04
C PRO A 51 -9.85 7.05 10.69
N ALA A 52 -9.69 8.00 9.78
CA ALA A 52 -10.21 7.90 8.44
C ALA A 52 -9.08 7.90 7.42
N GLY A 53 -9.02 6.85 6.63
CA GLY A 53 -8.04 6.69 5.56
C GLY A 53 -8.42 5.56 4.62
N LYS A 54 -8.11 5.76 3.36
CA LYS A 54 -8.29 4.75 2.30
C LYS A 54 -7.14 4.78 1.33
N LEU A 55 -6.82 3.63 0.76
CA LEU A 55 -5.90 3.52 -0.35
C LEU A 55 -6.45 2.57 -1.40
N SER A 56 -6.03 2.77 -2.64
CA SER A 56 -6.36 1.92 -3.79
C SER A 56 -5.16 1.81 -4.70
N LEU A 57 -4.80 0.58 -5.05
CA LEU A 57 -3.68 0.27 -5.92
C LEU A 57 -4.19 -0.45 -7.17
N PRO A 58 -4.05 0.14 -8.38
CA PRO A 58 -4.39 -0.53 -9.62
C PRO A 58 -3.45 -1.73 -9.87
N VAL A 59 -4.02 -2.90 -10.10
CA VAL A 59 -3.25 -4.13 -10.36
C VAL A 59 -2.56 -4.11 -11.72
N ASP A 60 -3.19 -3.50 -12.71
CA ASP A 60 -2.70 -3.41 -14.08
C ASP A 60 -1.47 -2.49 -14.26
N ARG A 61 -1.18 -1.66 -13.28
CA ARG A 61 0.00 -0.77 -13.27
C ARG A 61 1.25 -1.40 -12.64
N LEU A 62 1.12 -2.57 -12.02
CA LEU A 62 2.26 -3.32 -11.53
C LEU A 62 3.12 -3.79 -12.71
N SER A 63 4.42 -3.54 -12.63
CA SER A 63 5.39 -3.92 -13.65
C SER A 63 6.64 -4.56 -13.04
N SER A 64 6.98 -5.73 -13.54
CA SER A 64 8.22 -6.45 -13.22
C SER A 64 9.37 -6.12 -14.18
N GLY A 65 9.09 -5.36 -15.25
CA GLY A 65 10.02 -5.15 -16.36
C GLY A 65 9.97 -6.25 -17.42
N ASN A 66 9.20 -7.32 -17.20
CA ASN A 66 8.95 -8.39 -18.17
C ASN A 66 7.46 -8.38 -18.57
N PRO A 67 7.13 -7.90 -19.78
CA PRO A 67 5.73 -7.79 -20.22
C PRO A 67 4.98 -9.12 -20.25
N LEU A 68 5.66 -10.23 -20.48
CA LEU A 68 5.02 -11.56 -20.51
C LEU A 68 4.65 -12.03 -19.12
N GLU A 69 5.53 -11.84 -18.14
CA GLU A 69 5.25 -12.13 -16.74
C GLU A 69 4.11 -11.25 -16.22
N ASP A 70 4.14 -9.96 -16.53
CA ASP A 70 3.12 -9.00 -16.13
C ASP A 70 1.74 -9.36 -16.71
N ARG A 71 1.70 -9.78 -17.96
CA ARG A 71 0.47 -10.23 -18.62
C ARG A 71 -0.09 -11.49 -17.96
N GLU A 72 0.76 -12.44 -17.67
CA GLU A 72 0.34 -13.71 -17.03
C GLU A 72 -0.13 -13.46 -15.59
N LEU A 73 0.55 -12.60 -14.85
CA LEU A 73 0.13 -12.20 -13.51
C LEU A 73 -1.27 -11.55 -13.53
N ARG A 74 -1.50 -10.57 -14.40
CA ARG A 74 -2.81 -9.93 -14.55
C ARG A 74 -3.93 -10.93 -14.83
N LYS A 75 -3.64 -11.94 -15.62
CA LYS A 75 -4.58 -13.02 -15.91
C LYS A 75 -4.86 -13.89 -14.69
N GLN A 76 -3.83 -14.26 -13.93
CA GLN A 76 -3.98 -15.11 -12.74
C GLN A 76 -4.66 -14.40 -11.58
N VAL A 77 -4.41 -13.11 -11.40
CA VAL A 77 -5.13 -12.29 -10.40
C VAL A 77 -6.53 -11.89 -10.84
N ASP A 78 -6.91 -12.20 -12.08
CA ASP A 78 -8.17 -11.80 -12.69
C ASP A 78 -8.39 -10.26 -12.62
N ALA A 79 -7.41 -9.53 -13.13
CA ALA A 79 -7.37 -8.07 -13.05
C ALA A 79 -8.56 -7.37 -13.72
N LYS A 80 -9.24 -8.02 -14.65
CA LYS A 80 -10.46 -7.49 -15.26
C LYS A 80 -11.63 -7.48 -14.27
N ARG A 81 -11.74 -8.51 -13.43
CA ARG A 81 -12.78 -8.63 -12.41
C ARG A 81 -12.39 -7.93 -11.11
N PHE A 82 -11.12 -7.98 -10.77
CA PHE A 82 -10.55 -7.39 -9.55
C PHE A 82 -9.43 -6.42 -9.90
N PRO A 83 -9.76 -5.22 -10.40
CA PRO A 83 -8.78 -4.28 -10.96
C PRO A 83 -7.93 -3.57 -9.91
N THR A 84 -8.32 -3.60 -8.64
CA THR A 84 -7.64 -2.87 -7.56
C THR A 84 -7.41 -3.72 -6.33
N ILE A 85 -6.40 -3.33 -5.56
CA ILE A 85 -6.20 -3.73 -4.17
C ILE A 85 -6.59 -2.53 -3.33
N ASP A 86 -7.52 -2.69 -2.41
CA ASP A 86 -8.08 -1.58 -1.64
C ASP A 86 -7.80 -1.78 -0.15
N GLY A 87 -7.46 -0.69 0.54
CA GLY A 87 -7.22 -0.67 1.96
C GLY A 87 -8.05 0.38 2.67
N VAL A 88 -8.55 0.05 3.85
CA VAL A 88 -9.26 0.96 4.75
C VAL A 88 -8.58 0.97 6.10
N LEU A 89 -8.20 2.15 6.57
CA LEU A 89 -7.61 2.34 7.88
C LEU A 89 -8.65 2.12 8.98
N THR A 90 -8.34 1.29 9.97
CA THR A 90 -9.25 0.99 11.09
C THR A 90 -8.72 1.43 12.45
N ALA A 91 -7.40 1.45 12.62
CA ALA A 91 -6.77 1.96 13.84
C ALA A 91 -5.37 2.50 13.55
N LEU A 92 -4.95 3.46 14.35
CA LEU A 92 -3.63 4.07 14.24
C LEU A 92 -3.16 4.53 15.62
N GLU A 93 -2.04 3.99 16.07
CA GLU A 93 -1.46 4.27 17.38
C GLU A 93 0.00 4.67 17.24
N ARG A 94 0.39 5.76 17.88
CA ARG A 94 1.79 6.17 17.91
C ARG A 94 2.60 5.24 18.82
N VAL A 95 3.77 4.83 18.34
CA VAL A 95 4.75 4.13 19.17
C VAL A 95 5.54 5.18 19.95
N ASP A 96 5.49 5.11 21.27
CA ASP A 96 6.04 6.13 22.15
C ASP A 96 7.48 6.55 21.81
N GLY A 97 7.71 7.88 21.81
CA GLY A 97 9.01 8.47 21.59
C GLY A 97 9.58 8.34 20.18
N THR A 98 8.77 7.96 19.20
CA THR A 98 9.21 7.72 17.82
C THR A 98 8.33 8.42 16.79
N THR A 99 8.77 8.41 15.53
CA THR A 99 7.96 8.78 14.36
C THR A 99 7.21 7.58 13.77
N ARG A 100 7.17 6.46 14.50
CA ARG A 100 6.53 5.22 14.07
C ARG A 100 5.12 5.12 14.60
N TYR A 101 4.28 4.51 13.81
CA TYR A 101 2.87 4.28 14.12
C TYR A 101 2.52 2.82 13.85
N ARG A 102 1.81 2.22 14.78
CA ARG A 102 1.15 0.93 14.55
C ARG A 102 -0.12 1.19 13.79
N VAL A 103 -0.23 0.59 12.63
CA VAL A 103 -1.33 0.79 11.68
C VAL A 103 -2.11 -0.51 11.56
N ARG A 104 -3.42 -0.42 11.75
CA ARG A 104 -4.35 -1.52 11.43
C ARG A 104 -5.26 -1.09 10.29
N GLY A 105 -5.53 -2.02 9.41
CA GLY A 105 -6.44 -1.79 8.30
C GLY A 105 -7.00 -3.07 7.75
N ASP A 106 -8.06 -2.94 6.99
CA ASP A 106 -8.63 -4.03 6.21
C ASP A 106 -8.17 -3.90 4.76
N LEU A 107 -7.52 -4.93 4.27
CA LEU A 107 -7.01 -5.02 2.90
C LEU A 107 -7.89 -5.97 2.10
N ALA A 108 -8.44 -5.49 0.99
CA ALA A 108 -9.28 -6.26 0.09
C ALA A 108 -8.57 -6.55 -1.22
N PHE A 109 -8.49 -7.81 -1.57
CA PHE A 109 -7.91 -8.28 -2.83
C PHE A 109 -8.66 -9.51 -3.32
N ARG A 110 -8.99 -9.55 -4.60
CA ARG A 110 -9.74 -10.65 -5.24
C ARG A 110 -11.05 -11.00 -4.52
N GLY A 111 -11.77 -10.00 -4.02
CA GLY A 111 -13.03 -10.19 -3.30
C GLY A 111 -12.89 -10.73 -1.87
N THR A 112 -11.68 -10.90 -1.37
CA THR A 112 -11.40 -11.34 -0.01
C THR A 112 -10.79 -10.19 0.78
N SER A 113 -11.33 -9.92 1.96
CA SER A 113 -10.81 -8.90 2.88
C SER A 113 -10.13 -9.55 4.08
N ARG A 114 -8.97 -9.00 4.47
CA ARG A 114 -8.20 -9.43 5.65
C ARG A 114 -7.76 -8.22 6.46
N SER A 115 -7.86 -8.35 7.78
CA SER A 115 -7.27 -7.38 8.69
C SER A 115 -5.76 -7.58 8.75
N CYS A 116 -5.03 -6.47 8.63
CA CYS A 116 -3.57 -6.42 8.69
C CYS A 116 -3.14 -5.42 9.75
N GLU A 117 -2.02 -5.71 10.41
CA GLU A 117 -1.37 -4.82 11.36
C GLU A 117 0.12 -4.75 11.04
N ASP A 118 0.63 -3.54 10.91
CA ASP A 118 2.05 -3.26 10.66
C ASP A 118 2.48 -1.94 11.27
N GLU A 119 3.77 -1.67 11.25
CA GLU A 119 4.32 -0.39 11.64
C GLU A 119 4.72 0.43 10.41
N MET A 120 4.39 1.72 10.44
CA MET A 120 4.81 2.70 9.44
C MET A 120 5.49 3.88 10.11
N SER A 121 6.49 4.44 9.43
CA SER A 121 7.02 5.76 9.80
C SER A 121 6.16 6.86 9.16
N LEU A 122 5.96 7.95 9.89
CA LEU A 122 5.29 9.13 9.40
C LEU A 122 6.15 10.35 9.73
N GLU A 123 6.50 11.11 8.72
CA GLU A 123 7.34 12.29 8.80
C GLU A 123 6.59 13.50 8.22
N VAL A 124 6.58 14.60 8.97
CA VAL A 124 6.10 15.88 8.47
C VAL A 124 7.26 16.52 7.69
N VAL A 125 7.13 16.59 6.37
CA VAL A 125 8.16 17.13 5.48
C VAL A 125 8.11 18.67 5.48
N ASP A 126 6.91 19.21 5.39
CA ASP A 126 6.63 20.66 5.46
C ASP A 126 5.16 20.90 5.88
N GLU A 127 4.71 22.14 5.89
CA GLU A 127 3.36 22.53 6.31
C GLU A 127 2.22 21.87 5.52
N ARG A 128 2.52 21.33 4.35
CA ARG A 128 1.53 20.74 3.44
C ARG A 128 1.77 19.28 3.12
N THR A 129 2.95 18.77 3.43
CA THR A 129 3.43 17.48 2.91
C THR A 129 3.82 16.57 4.05
N VAL A 130 3.34 15.35 4.02
CA VAL A 130 3.77 14.26 4.88
C VAL A 130 4.30 13.09 4.06
N ARG A 131 5.23 12.35 4.63
CA ARG A 131 5.81 11.14 4.07
C ARG A 131 5.51 9.96 4.98
N LEU A 132 4.94 8.91 4.41
CA LEU A 132 4.72 7.64 5.09
C LEU A 132 5.57 6.57 4.41
N ALA A 133 6.18 5.71 5.20
CA ALA A 133 6.96 4.59 4.68
C ALA A 133 6.77 3.36 5.57
N GLY A 134 6.67 2.20 4.94
CA GLY A 134 6.51 0.95 5.65
C GLY A 134 6.78 -0.26 4.76
N GLN A 135 6.88 -1.41 5.40
CA GLN A 135 7.02 -2.68 4.72
C GLN A 135 6.25 -3.76 5.48
N SER A 136 5.76 -4.72 4.74
CA SER A 136 5.00 -5.85 5.25
C SER A 136 5.22 -7.08 4.39
N THR A 137 4.91 -8.24 4.95
CA THR A 137 4.92 -9.51 4.24
C THR A 137 3.51 -10.07 4.20
N PHE A 138 3.07 -10.49 3.01
CA PHE A 138 1.76 -11.05 2.79
C PHE A 138 1.86 -12.45 2.18
N ASP A 139 0.96 -13.33 2.59
CA ASP A 139 0.75 -14.61 1.92
C ASP A 139 -0.47 -14.48 0.99
N VAL A 140 -0.27 -14.67 -0.30
CA VAL A 140 -1.34 -14.52 -1.29
C VAL A 140 -2.49 -15.52 -1.09
N ARG A 141 -2.22 -16.64 -0.41
CA ARG A 141 -3.24 -17.64 -0.07
C ARG A 141 -4.27 -17.12 0.93
N ASP A 142 -3.92 -16.14 1.75
CA ASP A 142 -4.85 -15.47 2.69
C ASP A 142 -5.96 -14.73 1.96
N PHE A 143 -5.74 -14.37 0.69
CA PHE A 143 -6.71 -13.73 -0.19
C PHE A 143 -7.36 -14.71 -1.18
N GLY A 144 -7.27 -16.02 -0.91
CA GLY A 144 -7.84 -17.05 -1.77
C GLY A 144 -7.14 -17.21 -3.12
N MET A 145 -5.91 -16.73 -3.24
CA MET A 145 -5.10 -16.87 -4.44
C MET A 145 -4.10 -18.00 -4.28
N GLU A 146 -4.06 -18.92 -5.25
CA GLU A 146 -2.97 -19.87 -5.32
C GLU A 146 -1.66 -19.16 -5.71
N PRO A 147 -0.49 -19.66 -5.25
CA PRO A 147 0.79 -19.11 -5.68
C PRO A 147 0.88 -19.04 -7.20
N PRO A 148 1.20 -17.88 -7.80
CA PRO A 148 1.18 -17.72 -9.24
C PRO A 148 2.23 -18.59 -9.92
N ARG A 149 1.90 -19.03 -11.13
CA ARG A 149 2.86 -19.60 -12.07
C ARG A 149 3.04 -18.62 -13.21
N LEU A 150 4.24 -18.07 -13.33
CA LEU A 150 4.58 -17.10 -14.36
C LEU A 150 5.49 -17.78 -15.38
N LEU A 151 4.94 -18.12 -16.54
CA LEU A 151 5.63 -18.91 -17.55
C LEU A 151 6.06 -20.28 -16.98
N PHE A 152 7.36 -20.54 -16.85
CA PHE A 152 7.91 -21.74 -16.23
C PHE A 152 8.29 -21.57 -14.75
N LEU A 153 8.02 -20.39 -14.18
CA LEU A 153 8.39 -20.06 -12.81
C LEU A 153 7.27 -20.41 -11.84
N ARG A 154 7.63 -21.07 -10.75
CA ARG A 154 6.77 -21.19 -9.58
C ARG A 154 7.08 -20.03 -8.63
N VAL A 155 6.09 -19.21 -8.37
CA VAL A 155 6.23 -18.08 -7.42
C VAL A 155 5.84 -18.57 -6.03
N GLU A 156 6.66 -18.23 -5.03
CA GLU A 156 6.35 -18.54 -3.64
C GLU A 156 5.11 -17.74 -3.17
N PRO A 157 4.31 -18.28 -2.23
CA PRO A 157 3.09 -17.64 -1.79
C PRO A 157 3.32 -16.36 -0.98
N GLU A 158 4.47 -16.23 -0.35
CA GLU A 158 4.82 -15.07 0.46
C GLU A 158 5.48 -13.98 -0.37
N VAL A 159 4.97 -12.75 -0.27
CA VAL A 159 5.49 -11.59 -0.97
C VAL A 159 5.82 -10.48 0.03
N ALA A 160 6.93 -9.80 -0.18
CA ALA A 160 7.32 -8.63 0.58
C ALA A 160 6.82 -7.37 -0.13
N VAL A 161 6.13 -6.51 0.60
CA VAL A 161 5.60 -5.24 0.09
C VAL A 161 6.24 -4.10 0.84
N ARG A 162 6.78 -3.14 0.10
CA ARG A 162 7.30 -1.89 0.63
C ARG A 162 6.54 -0.73 0.00
N VAL A 163 6.16 0.24 0.83
CA VAL A 163 5.48 1.45 0.36
C VAL A 163 6.24 2.69 0.78
N GLU A 164 6.23 3.67 -0.08
CA GLU A 164 6.68 5.03 0.19
C GLU A 164 5.63 5.98 -0.37
N ILE A 165 4.98 6.71 0.52
CA ILE A 165 3.81 7.53 0.20
C ILE A 165 4.12 8.97 0.52
N ILE A 166 3.91 9.84 -0.46
CA ILE A 166 3.84 11.29 -0.26
C ILE A 166 2.37 11.68 -0.31
N ALA A 167 1.89 12.33 0.74
CA ALA A 167 0.54 12.87 0.80
C ALA A 167 0.57 14.36 1.05
N GLU A 168 -0.26 15.09 0.33
CA GLU A 168 -0.34 16.55 0.41
C GLU A 168 -1.70 16.99 0.92
N ARG A 169 -1.67 18.02 1.74
CA ARG A 169 -2.85 18.67 2.29
C ARG A 169 -3.78 19.13 1.17
N GLU A 170 -5.02 18.68 1.21
CA GLU A 170 -6.04 19.13 0.27
C GLU A 170 -6.29 20.63 0.46
N ALA A 171 -6.33 21.38 -0.65
CA ALA A 171 -6.68 22.79 -0.59
C ALA A 171 -8.12 22.94 -0.10
N LEU A 172 -8.35 23.87 0.81
CA LEU A 172 -9.71 24.23 1.21
C LEU A 172 -10.44 24.72 -0.04
N ALA A 173 -11.58 24.13 -0.33
CA ALA A 173 -12.45 24.63 -1.37
C ALA A 173 -12.88 26.07 -1.02
N THR A 174 -12.52 27.03 -1.83
CA THR A 174 -12.94 28.44 -1.74
C THR A 174 -14.37 28.58 -2.22
#